data_d8088deb07981ddae8baa3b23db2010c
#
_entry.id   d8088deb07981ddae8baa3b23db2010c
#
_cell.length_a   1.000
_cell.length_b   1.000
_cell.length_c   1.000
_cell.angle_alpha   90.00
_cell.angle_beta   90.00
_cell.angle_gamma   90.00
#
_symmetry.space_group_name_H-M   'P 1'
#
loop_
_entity.id
_entity.type
_entity.pdbx_description
1 polymer ?
#
loop_
_entity_poly.entity_id
_entity_poly.type
_entity_poly.pdbx_seq_one_letter_code
_entity_poly.pdbx_strand_id
1 'polypeptide(L)'
;MAFAVGAAVVYLALQVARVVLVRRPAFQHGAARLSLPAAVAAGLLASRIWLGVMAEEQTWYRPASFLMLIAVAAAGAWAAWRLVGVIEAGILGRYQETGVEHRRERRIRTQTILIRRILNAVIVVVAVAVVLLGVPEVRSLGAGLLASAGVISVIAGLAVQSTLTNVFAGFQLAFTDAIRVGDVVDMEGVFGTVEEITLSNVVLKLWDGRRMVYPSSHFTTQPFENWTRVGSEVSGVVELDVDWRVPVDALRARLTQLLESTDLWDGREHALQVTDATGGVVRIRAVVSARNSGDLWDLRCLVREDLVAFLRHEHPEGIVVQRMVDGHPAHDDAAPASEGSDAGARDGDPTGESGPDGSGVAAREPR
;
A
#
# COMPACT_ATOMS: atom_id res chain seq x y z
N MET A 1 -45.93 -19.73 -23.30
CA MET A 1 -44.71 -20.39 -23.75
C MET A 1 -43.50 -19.64 -23.29
N ALA A 2 -43.29 -18.36 -23.63
CA ALA A 2 -42.08 -17.59 -23.27
C ALA A 2 -41.79 -17.52 -21.75
N PHE A 3 -42.85 -17.36 -20.91
CA PHE A 3 -42.70 -17.41 -19.44
C PHE A 3 -42.09 -18.74 -18.96
N ALA A 4 -42.67 -19.83 -19.43
CA ALA A 4 -42.24 -21.17 -19.01
C ALA A 4 -40.77 -21.46 -19.44
N VAL A 5 -40.41 -21.04 -20.63
CA VAL A 5 -39.04 -21.22 -21.16
C VAL A 5 -38.03 -20.35 -20.37
N GLY A 6 -38.33 -19.07 -20.19
CA GLY A 6 -37.45 -18.16 -19.43
C GLY A 6 -37.29 -18.58 -17.96
N ALA A 7 -38.40 -18.94 -17.31
CA ALA A 7 -38.39 -19.42 -15.93
C ALA A 7 -37.62 -20.77 -15.81
N ALA A 8 -37.86 -21.70 -16.75
CA ALA A 8 -37.20 -23.01 -16.74
C ALA A 8 -35.67 -22.89 -16.96
N VAL A 9 -35.22 -22.04 -17.88
CA VAL A 9 -33.79 -21.83 -18.16
C VAL A 9 -33.07 -21.29 -16.92
N VAL A 10 -33.61 -20.25 -16.27
CA VAL A 10 -32.98 -19.67 -15.08
C VAL A 10 -33.08 -20.63 -13.89
N TYR A 11 -34.20 -21.31 -13.71
CA TYR A 11 -34.33 -22.32 -12.66
C TYR A 11 -33.33 -23.45 -12.85
N LEU A 12 -33.17 -23.96 -14.07
CA LEU A 12 -32.19 -25.01 -14.40
C LEU A 12 -30.76 -24.53 -14.19
N ALA A 13 -30.44 -23.31 -14.62
CA ALA A 13 -29.12 -22.73 -14.42
C ALA A 13 -28.77 -22.58 -12.93
N LEU A 14 -29.74 -22.16 -12.10
CA LEU A 14 -29.55 -22.09 -10.65
C LEU A 14 -29.47 -23.46 -9.98
N GLN A 15 -30.17 -24.47 -10.50
CA GLN A 15 -30.04 -25.86 -10.03
C GLN A 15 -28.65 -26.45 -10.41
N VAL A 16 -28.17 -26.21 -11.63
CA VAL A 16 -26.84 -26.60 -12.05
C VAL A 16 -25.78 -25.89 -11.20
N ALA A 17 -25.90 -24.58 -11.00
CA ALA A 17 -25.01 -23.83 -10.12
C ALA A 17 -25.04 -24.39 -8.67
N ARG A 18 -26.21 -24.80 -8.20
CA ARG A 18 -26.38 -25.47 -6.90
C ARG A 18 -25.62 -26.81 -6.82
N VAL A 19 -25.63 -27.59 -7.88
CA VAL A 19 -24.94 -28.90 -7.92
C VAL A 19 -23.43 -28.73 -8.11
N VAL A 20 -23.00 -27.79 -8.96
CA VAL A 20 -21.58 -27.60 -9.33
C VAL A 20 -20.81 -26.78 -8.30
N LEU A 21 -21.37 -25.68 -7.80
CA LEU A 21 -20.68 -24.77 -6.86
C LEU A 21 -20.78 -25.18 -5.39
N VAL A 22 -21.61 -26.17 -5.02
CA VAL A 22 -21.98 -26.35 -3.62
C VAL A 22 -21.56 -27.69 -3.07
N ARG A 23 -20.30 -27.76 -2.67
CA ARG A 23 -19.85 -28.72 -1.65
C ARG A 23 -20.06 -28.26 -0.20
N ARG A 24 -20.75 -27.10 0.04
CA ARG A 24 -20.95 -26.55 1.39
C ARG A 24 -22.45 -26.40 1.72
N PRO A 25 -22.96 -27.00 2.84
CA PRO A 25 -24.38 -27.05 3.18
C PRO A 25 -25.03 -25.70 3.41
N ALA A 26 -24.30 -24.70 3.91
CA ALA A 26 -24.82 -23.34 4.16
C ALA A 26 -25.31 -22.64 2.88
N PHE A 27 -24.67 -22.88 1.73
CA PHE A 27 -25.07 -22.30 0.44
C PHE A 27 -26.27 -23.01 -0.20
N GLN A 28 -26.53 -24.28 0.12
CA GLN A 28 -27.64 -25.06 -0.44
C GLN A 28 -28.99 -24.46 -0.05
N HIS A 29 -29.17 -24.14 1.22
CA HIS A 29 -30.41 -23.53 1.73
C HIS A 29 -30.65 -22.11 1.18
N GLY A 30 -29.56 -21.33 0.96
CA GLY A 30 -29.61 -20.02 0.33
C GLY A 30 -30.02 -20.06 -1.14
N ALA A 31 -29.39 -20.92 -1.93
CA ALA A 31 -29.69 -21.10 -3.35
C ALA A 31 -31.13 -21.57 -3.61
N ALA A 32 -31.68 -22.45 -2.74
CA ALA A 32 -33.06 -22.87 -2.82
C ALA A 32 -34.06 -21.72 -2.62
N ARG A 33 -33.74 -20.78 -1.72
CA ARG A 33 -34.59 -19.60 -1.45
C ARG A 33 -34.55 -18.55 -2.55
N LEU A 34 -33.47 -18.50 -3.35
CA LEU A 34 -33.27 -17.55 -4.44
C LEU A 34 -33.85 -18.08 -5.77
N SER A 35 -33.91 -19.41 -5.97
CA SER A 35 -34.28 -20.01 -7.25
C SER A 35 -35.70 -19.65 -7.71
N LEU A 36 -36.67 -19.62 -6.80
CA LEU A 36 -38.04 -19.29 -7.14
C LEU A 36 -38.21 -17.82 -7.57
N PRO A 37 -37.79 -16.78 -6.79
CA PRO A 37 -37.97 -15.40 -7.19
C PRO A 37 -37.15 -15.04 -8.45
N ALA A 38 -35.95 -15.62 -8.64
CA ALA A 38 -35.16 -15.39 -9.84
C ALA A 38 -35.81 -16.03 -11.08
N ALA A 39 -36.38 -17.23 -10.96
CA ALA A 39 -37.10 -17.88 -12.05
C ALA A 39 -38.39 -17.10 -12.43
N VAL A 40 -39.15 -16.60 -11.44
CA VAL A 40 -40.32 -15.78 -11.68
C VAL A 40 -39.93 -14.46 -12.38
N ALA A 41 -38.92 -13.78 -11.90
CA ALA A 41 -38.43 -12.55 -12.52
C ALA A 41 -37.99 -12.76 -13.98
N ALA A 42 -37.25 -13.81 -14.24
CA ALA A 42 -36.78 -14.15 -15.60
C ALA A 42 -37.93 -14.57 -16.51
N GLY A 43 -38.90 -15.35 -16.01
CA GLY A 43 -40.09 -15.73 -16.74
C GLY A 43 -40.98 -14.53 -17.13
N LEU A 44 -41.18 -13.61 -16.21
CA LEU A 44 -41.91 -12.35 -16.47
C LEU A 44 -41.19 -11.45 -17.47
N LEU A 45 -39.83 -11.35 -17.37
CA LEU A 45 -39.02 -10.60 -18.32
C LEU A 45 -39.11 -11.20 -19.72
N ALA A 46 -38.96 -12.52 -19.86
CA ALA A 46 -39.11 -13.22 -21.12
C ALA A 46 -40.50 -13.06 -21.74
N SER A 47 -41.57 -13.11 -20.88
CA SER A 47 -42.96 -12.85 -21.32
C SER A 47 -43.14 -11.44 -21.83
N ARG A 48 -42.55 -10.45 -21.16
CA ARG A 48 -42.60 -9.04 -21.56
C ARG A 48 -41.93 -8.80 -22.92
N ILE A 49 -40.74 -9.39 -23.13
CA ILE A 49 -40.00 -9.30 -24.40
C ILE A 49 -40.86 -9.94 -25.52
N TRP A 50 -41.41 -11.12 -25.28
CA TRP A 50 -42.24 -11.81 -26.25
C TRP A 50 -43.52 -11.04 -26.60
N LEU A 51 -44.18 -10.43 -25.57
CA LEU A 51 -45.37 -9.59 -25.76
C LEU A 51 -45.05 -8.36 -26.63
N GLY A 52 -43.88 -7.72 -26.43
CA GLY A 52 -43.40 -6.61 -27.26
C GLY A 52 -43.19 -6.97 -28.74
N VAL A 53 -42.75 -8.21 -29.01
CA VAL A 53 -42.51 -8.67 -30.39
C VAL A 53 -43.83 -9.05 -31.11
N MET A 54 -44.81 -9.59 -30.39
CA MET A 54 -46.00 -10.20 -31.00
C MET A 54 -47.30 -9.36 -30.96
N ALA A 55 -47.37 -8.39 -30.04
CA ALA A 55 -48.65 -7.71 -29.77
C ALA A 55 -48.57 -6.16 -29.82
N GLU A 56 -47.50 -5.59 -30.37
CA GLU A 56 -47.24 -4.15 -30.34
C GLU A 56 -48.33 -3.31 -31.02
N GLU A 57 -49.00 -3.84 -32.03
CA GLU A 57 -50.06 -3.17 -32.80
C GLU A 57 -51.46 -3.23 -32.12
N GLN A 58 -51.63 -3.95 -31.01
CA GLN A 58 -52.96 -4.15 -30.39
C GLN A 58 -53.26 -3.09 -29.33
N THR A 59 -54.48 -2.63 -29.25
CA THR A 59 -54.95 -1.56 -28.33
C THR A 59 -54.75 -1.92 -26.83
N TRP A 60 -54.83 -3.19 -26.48
CA TRP A 60 -54.63 -3.68 -25.12
C TRP A 60 -53.18 -3.84 -24.72
N TYR A 61 -52.24 -3.69 -25.66
CA TYR A 61 -50.80 -3.87 -25.42
C TYR A 61 -50.25 -2.88 -24.38
N ARG A 62 -50.62 -1.58 -24.49
CA ARG A 62 -50.12 -0.55 -23.57
C ARG A 62 -50.43 -0.82 -22.09
N PRO A 63 -51.68 -1.07 -21.66
CA PRO A 63 -51.98 -1.37 -20.27
C PRO A 63 -51.35 -2.71 -19.82
N ALA A 64 -51.33 -3.74 -20.68
CA ALA A 64 -50.76 -5.03 -20.37
C ALA A 64 -49.22 -4.94 -20.21
N SER A 65 -48.52 -4.21 -21.06
CA SER A 65 -47.07 -3.99 -20.98
C SER A 65 -46.66 -3.21 -19.73
N PHE A 66 -47.52 -2.26 -19.29
CA PHE A 66 -47.28 -1.53 -18.03
C PHE A 66 -47.47 -2.42 -16.79
N LEU A 67 -48.56 -3.20 -16.74
CA LEU A 67 -48.74 -4.16 -15.65
C LEU A 67 -47.62 -5.20 -15.59
N MET A 68 -47.16 -5.65 -16.77
CA MET A 68 -46.00 -6.56 -16.87
C MET A 68 -44.71 -5.91 -16.39
N LEU A 69 -44.52 -4.61 -16.66
CA LEU A 69 -43.36 -3.84 -16.14
C LEU A 69 -43.36 -3.81 -14.62
N ILE A 70 -44.48 -3.51 -14.00
CA ILE A 70 -44.65 -3.52 -12.54
C ILE A 70 -44.33 -4.92 -11.99
N ALA A 71 -44.90 -5.96 -12.62
CA ALA A 71 -44.66 -7.34 -12.20
C ALA A 71 -43.15 -7.74 -12.31
N VAL A 72 -42.47 -7.35 -13.39
CA VAL A 72 -41.02 -7.57 -13.57
C VAL A 72 -40.21 -6.82 -12.53
N ALA A 73 -40.53 -5.53 -12.30
CA ALA A 73 -39.84 -4.70 -11.30
C ALA A 73 -40.02 -5.27 -9.88
N ALA A 74 -41.24 -5.67 -9.53
CA ALA A 74 -41.56 -6.27 -8.23
C ALA A 74 -40.84 -7.63 -8.03
N ALA A 75 -40.87 -8.49 -9.05
CA ALA A 75 -40.17 -9.78 -9.01
C ALA A 75 -38.66 -9.64 -8.95
N GLY A 76 -38.12 -8.67 -9.70
CA GLY A 76 -36.67 -8.32 -9.65
C GLY A 76 -36.28 -7.80 -8.27
N ALA A 77 -37.05 -6.88 -7.70
CA ALA A 77 -36.82 -6.38 -6.34
C ALA A 77 -36.92 -7.50 -5.29
N TRP A 78 -37.88 -8.41 -5.43
CA TRP A 78 -38.02 -9.58 -4.56
C TRP A 78 -36.83 -10.53 -4.66
N ALA A 79 -36.34 -10.80 -5.88
CA ALA A 79 -35.13 -11.60 -6.11
C ALA A 79 -33.89 -10.94 -5.49
N ALA A 80 -33.70 -9.63 -5.70
CA ALA A 80 -32.59 -8.86 -5.12
C ALA A 80 -32.65 -8.86 -3.58
N TRP A 81 -33.83 -8.66 -2.99
CA TRP A 81 -34.01 -8.72 -1.53
C TRP A 81 -33.68 -10.11 -0.96
N ARG A 82 -34.09 -11.18 -1.65
CA ARG A 82 -33.72 -12.56 -1.26
C ARG A 82 -32.24 -12.82 -1.37
N LEU A 83 -31.57 -12.28 -2.41
CA LEU A 83 -30.14 -12.37 -2.58
C LEU A 83 -29.39 -11.73 -1.40
N VAL A 84 -29.78 -10.52 -1.00
CA VAL A 84 -29.22 -9.84 0.17
C VAL A 84 -29.38 -10.70 1.44
N GLY A 85 -30.55 -11.33 1.64
CA GLY A 85 -30.78 -12.21 2.77
C GLY A 85 -29.92 -13.51 2.75
N VAL A 86 -29.63 -14.04 1.57
CA VAL A 86 -28.75 -15.22 1.41
C VAL A 86 -27.30 -14.86 1.75
N ILE A 87 -26.83 -13.70 1.28
CA ILE A 87 -25.49 -13.19 1.60
C ILE A 87 -25.35 -12.97 3.11
N GLU A 88 -26.34 -12.32 3.74
CA GLU A 88 -26.38 -12.11 5.19
C GLU A 88 -26.29 -13.45 5.96
N ALA A 89 -27.12 -14.42 5.61
CA ALA A 89 -27.14 -15.73 6.26
C ALA A 89 -25.78 -16.47 6.08
N GLY A 90 -25.15 -16.32 4.92
CA GLY A 90 -23.83 -16.90 4.65
C GLY A 90 -22.70 -16.26 5.48
N ILE A 91 -22.78 -14.95 5.70
CA ILE A 91 -21.81 -14.23 6.54
C ILE A 91 -21.99 -14.63 8.01
N LEU A 92 -23.21 -14.57 8.53
CA LEU A 92 -23.50 -14.87 9.95
C LEU A 92 -23.26 -16.35 10.29
N GLY A 93 -23.59 -17.27 9.38
CA GLY A 93 -23.39 -18.70 9.58
C GLY A 93 -21.93 -19.11 9.79
N ARG A 94 -21.00 -18.45 9.11
CA ARG A 94 -19.55 -18.70 9.27
C ARG A 94 -19.02 -18.38 10.67
N TYR A 95 -19.60 -17.38 11.33
CA TYR A 95 -19.15 -16.94 12.64
C TYR A 95 -19.75 -17.75 13.79
N GLN A 96 -20.90 -18.39 13.58
CA GLN A 96 -21.52 -19.28 14.57
C GLN A 96 -20.73 -20.61 14.74
N GLU A 97 -20.08 -21.09 13.66
CA GLU A 97 -19.31 -22.35 13.69
C GLU A 97 -17.94 -22.20 14.35
N THR A 98 -17.38 -20.97 14.46
CA THR A 98 -16.01 -20.75 14.93
C THR A 98 -15.87 -20.41 16.42
N GLY A 99 -16.97 -20.31 17.19
CA GLY A 99 -16.91 -20.10 18.66
C GLY A 99 -16.23 -18.79 19.09
N VAL A 100 -16.13 -17.79 18.20
CA VAL A 100 -15.43 -16.53 18.43
C VAL A 100 -16.19 -15.65 19.42
N GLU A 101 -15.45 -15.00 20.33
CA GLU A 101 -15.91 -14.14 21.42
C GLU A 101 -17.15 -13.28 21.10
N HIS A 102 -18.13 -13.31 22.00
CA HIS A 102 -19.43 -12.63 21.94
C HIS A 102 -19.40 -11.11 21.57
N ARG A 103 -18.29 -10.43 21.80
CA ARG A 103 -18.11 -9.01 21.45
C ARG A 103 -17.95 -8.78 19.93
N ARG A 104 -17.21 -9.68 19.27
CA ARG A 104 -16.95 -9.59 17.82
C ARG A 104 -18.18 -9.92 17.01
N GLU A 105 -18.97 -10.89 17.47
CA GLU A 105 -20.26 -11.29 16.87
C GLU A 105 -21.29 -10.15 16.88
N ARG A 106 -21.44 -9.43 17.99
CA ARG A 106 -22.38 -8.29 18.08
C ARG A 106 -22.02 -7.17 17.10
N ARG A 107 -20.75 -6.84 16.94
CA ARG A 107 -20.28 -5.81 16.01
C ARG A 107 -20.58 -6.17 14.55
N ILE A 108 -20.28 -7.40 14.16
CA ILE A 108 -20.52 -7.90 12.80
C ILE A 108 -22.02 -7.91 12.49
N ARG A 109 -22.84 -8.38 13.43
CA ARG A 109 -24.29 -8.39 13.27
C ARG A 109 -24.87 -7.00 13.04
N THR A 110 -24.44 -6.00 13.81
CA THR A 110 -24.91 -4.62 13.64
C THR A 110 -24.53 -4.05 12.29
N GLN A 111 -23.27 -4.27 11.85
CA GLN A 111 -22.80 -3.84 10.53
C GLN A 111 -23.59 -4.48 9.40
N THR A 112 -23.82 -5.79 9.46
CA THR A 112 -24.57 -6.53 8.46
C THR A 112 -26.02 -6.04 8.36
N ILE A 113 -26.68 -5.75 9.49
CA ILE A 113 -28.04 -5.18 9.51
C ILE A 113 -28.09 -3.80 8.86
N LEU A 114 -27.09 -2.92 9.13
CA LEU A 114 -27.04 -1.59 8.51
C LEU A 114 -26.85 -1.68 6.99
N ILE A 115 -25.91 -2.50 6.52
CA ILE A 115 -25.67 -2.73 5.09
C ILE A 115 -26.92 -3.27 4.42
N ARG A 116 -27.61 -4.24 5.02
CA ARG A 116 -28.88 -4.77 4.51
C ARG A 116 -29.93 -3.69 4.37
N ARG A 117 -30.08 -2.80 5.37
CA ARG A 117 -31.05 -1.70 5.30
C ARG A 117 -30.77 -0.75 4.14
N ILE A 118 -29.50 -0.39 3.95
CA ILE A 118 -29.07 0.48 2.84
C ILE A 118 -29.34 -0.21 1.50
N LEU A 119 -28.95 -1.47 1.33
CA LEU A 119 -29.18 -2.22 0.10
C LEU A 119 -30.69 -2.36 -0.20
N ASN A 120 -31.50 -2.64 0.80
CA ASN A 120 -32.96 -2.73 0.62
C ASN A 120 -33.57 -1.37 0.20
N ALA A 121 -33.11 -0.26 0.76
CA ALA A 121 -33.54 1.07 0.34
C ALA A 121 -33.16 1.35 -1.12
N VAL A 122 -31.94 1.01 -1.53
CA VAL A 122 -31.49 1.14 -2.93
C VAL A 122 -32.34 0.27 -3.87
N ILE A 123 -32.65 -0.98 -3.51
CA ILE A 123 -33.50 -1.88 -4.30
C ILE A 123 -34.88 -1.25 -4.52
N VAL A 124 -35.49 -0.69 -3.46
CA VAL A 124 -36.81 -0.04 -3.56
C VAL A 124 -36.75 1.19 -4.47
N VAL A 125 -35.75 2.06 -4.30
CA VAL A 125 -35.59 3.26 -5.14
C VAL A 125 -35.44 2.90 -6.61
N VAL A 126 -34.60 1.91 -6.92
CA VAL A 126 -34.38 1.43 -8.29
C VAL A 126 -35.65 0.81 -8.86
N ALA A 127 -36.37 -0.01 -8.10
CA ALA A 127 -37.64 -0.61 -8.54
C ALA A 127 -38.70 0.45 -8.86
N VAL A 128 -38.84 1.47 -8.01
CA VAL A 128 -39.74 2.61 -8.23
C VAL A 128 -39.33 3.40 -9.48
N ALA A 129 -38.04 3.70 -9.64
CA ALA A 129 -37.54 4.44 -10.80
C ALA A 129 -37.84 3.69 -12.11
N VAL A 130 -37.63 2.35 -12.13
CA VAL A 130 -37.92 1.50 -13.30
C VAL A 130 -39.42 1.53 -13.65
N VAL A 131 -40.31 1.51 -12.65
CA VAL A 131 -41.78 1.63 -12.88
C VAL A 131 -42.13 3.01 -13.42
N LEU A 132 -41.58 4.09 -12.86
CA LEU A 132 -41.82 5.47 -13.33
C LEU A 132 -41.35 5.68 -14.77
N LEU A 133 -40.26 5.04 -15.22
CA LEU A 133 -39.83 5.09 -16.62
C LEU A 133 -40.84 4.50 -17.59
N GLY A 134 -41.70 3.61 -17.14
CA GLY A 134 -42.76 3.00 -17.93
C GLY A 134 -43.98 3.90 -18.16
N VAL A 135 -44.10 5.00 -17.42
CA VAL A 135 -45.24 5.93 -17.50
C VAL A 135 -44.81 7.19 -18.25
N PRO A 136 -45.32 7.48 -19.44
CA PRO A 136 -44.87 8.60 -20.29
C PRO A 136 -44.87 9.95 -19.56
N GLU A 137 -45.96 10.22 -18.77
CA GLU A 137 -46.19 11.50 -18.09
C GLU A 137 -45.18 11.81 -16.98
N VAL A 138 -44.61 10.77 -16.35
CA VAL A 138 -43.67 10.89 -15.23
C VAL A 138 -42.30 10.29 -15.54
N ARG A 139 -42.03 9.93 -16.78
CA ARG A 139 -40.78 9.29 -17.24
C ARG A 139 -39.54 10.11 -16.88
N SER A 140 -39.64 11.44 -16.94
CA SER A 140 -38.55 12.34 -16.55
C SER A 140 -38.18 12.21 -15.07
N LEU A 141 -39.14 11.95 -14.19
CA LEU A 141 -38.88 11.72 -12.78
C LEU A 141 -38.13 10.41 -12.56
N GLY A 142 -38.51 9.33 -13.23
CA GLY A 142 -37.81 8.05 -13.20
C GLY A 142 -36.38 8.18 -13.72
N ALA A 143 -36.18 8.91 -14.83
CA ALA A 143 -34.84 9.18 -15.37
C ALA A 143 -33.99 10.03 -14.41
N GLY A 144 -34.59 11.06 -13.77
CA GLY A 144 -33.93 11.89 -12.77
C GLY A 144 -33.49 11.10 -11.55
N LEU A 145 -34.33 10.18 -11.05
CA LEU A 145 -33.96 9.30 -9.94
C LEU A 145 -32.77 8.39 -10.29
N LEU A 146 -32.77 7.78 -11.49
CA LEU A 146 -31.66 6.93 -11.92
C LEU A 146 -30.39 7.74 -12.16
N ALA A 147 -30.48 8.94 -12.73
CA ALA A 147 -29.34 9.83 -12.91
C ALA A 147 -28.73 10.22 -11.56
N SER A 148 -29.58 10.61 -10.57
CA SER A 148 -29.14 10.93 -9.22
C SER A 148 -28.50 9.71 -8.52
N ALA A 149 -29.10 8.53 -8.66
CA ALA A 149 -28.53 7.29 -8.12
C ALA A 149 -27.18 6.96 -8.77
N GLY A 150 -27.02 7.25 -10.07
CA GLY A 150 -25.74 7.12 -10.79
C GLY A 150 -24.67 8.02 -10.22
N VAL A 151 -24.95 9.31 -10.00
CA VAL A 151 -24.02 10.27 -9.38
C VAL A 151 -23.64 9.82 -7.97
N ILE A 152 -24.62 9.44 -7.15
CA ILE A 152 -24.37 8.93 -5.78
C ILE A 152 -23.48 7.69 -5.84
N SER A 153 -23.69 6.79 -6.81
CA SER A 153 -22.87 5.57 -6.97
C SER A 153 -21.42 5.89 -7.30
N VAL A 154 -21.15 6.89 -8.15
CA VAL A 154 -19.79 7.35 -8.46
C VAL A 154 -19.12 7.91 -7.22
N ILE A 155 -19.81 8.80 -6.49
CA ILE A 155 -19.27 9.38 -5.24
C ILE A 155 -19.00 8.29 -4.21
N ALA A 156 -19.93 7.35 -4.03
CA ALA A 156 -19.73 6.22 -3.11
C ALA A 156 -18.58 5.31 -3.55
N GLY A 157 -18.43 5.07 -4.87
CA GLY A 157 -17.31 4.31 -5.44
C GLY A 157 -15.95 4.96 -5.15
N LEU A 158 -15.85 6.27 -5.34
CA LEU A 158 -14.63 7.04 -5.02
C LEU A 158 -14.33 7.00 -3.51
N ALA A 159 -15.36 7.08 -2.66
CA ALA A 159 -15.19 7.02 -1.21
C ALA A 159 -14.66 5.65 -0.71
N VAL A 160 -14.94 4.55 -1.43
CA VAL A 160 -14.52 3.19 -1.07
C VAL A 160 -13.27 2.76 -1.83
N GLN A 161 -12.79 3.56 -2.79
CA GLN A 161 -11.69 3.23 -3.70
C GLN A 161 -10.42 2.76 -2.97
N SER A 162 -9.99 3.46 -1.92
CA SER A 162 -8.78 3.10 -1.17
C SER A 162 -8.91 1.74 -0.47
N THR A 163 -10.06 1.44 0.10
CA THR A 163 -10.33 0.14 0.72
C THR A 163 -10.28 -0.97 -0.31
N LEU A 164 -10.89 -0.75 -1.47
CA LEU A 164 -10.91 -1.73 -2.55
C LEU A 164 -9.51 -1.96 -3.11
N THR A 165 -8.70 -0.91 -3.27
CA THR A 165 -7.31 -0.99 -3.69
C THR A 165 -6.50 -1.88 -2.72
N ASN A 166 -6.67 -1.72 -1.40
CA ASN A 166 -6.00 -2.56 -0.42
C ASN A 166 -6.41 -4.03 -0.50
N VAL A 167 -7.70 -4.31 -0.72
CA VAL A 167 -8.21 -5.68 -0.87
C VAL A 167 -7.65 -6.35 -2.12
N PHE A 168 -7.61 -5.64 -3.26
CA PHE A 168 -7.00 -6.16 -4.48
C PHE A 168 -5.50 -6.36 -4.34
N ALA A 169 -4.81 -5.44 -3.67
CA ALA A 169 -3.39 -5.58 -3.38
C ALA A 169 -3.10 -6.80 -2.51
N GLY A 170 -3.86 -7.02 -1.44
CA GLY A 170 -3.73 -8.21 -0.59
C GLY A 170 -4.01 -9.51 -1.35
N PHE A 171 -5.01 -9.51 -2.23
CA PHE A 171 -5.26 -10.62 -3.14
C PHE A 171 -4.06 -10.84 -4.07
N GLN A 172 -3.54 -9.79 -4.70
CA GLN A 172 -2.36 -9.89 -5.57
C GLN A 172 -1.16 -10.46 -4.83
N LEU A 173 -0.83 -9.95 -3.63
CA LEU A 173 0.27 -10.46 -2.80
C LEU A 173 0.15 -11.95 -2.52
N ALA A 174 -1.08 -12.41 -2.19
CA ALA A 174 -1.34 -13.82 -1.91
C ALA A 174 -1.18 -14.75 -3.14
N PHE A 175 -1.33 -14.23 -4.37
CA PHE A 175 -1.22 -15.03 -5.60
C PHE A 175 0.12 -14.90 -6.31
N THR A 176 0.86 -13.80 -6.10
CA THR A 176 2.14 -13.57 -6.80
C THR A 176 3.34 -14.06 -6.01
N ASP A 177 3.16 -14.47 -4.75
CA ASP A 177 4.24 -14.82 -3.84
C ASP A 177 5.36 -13.74 -3.78
N ALA A 178 4.96 -12.47 -3.92
CA ALA A 178 5.91 -11.35 -3.85
C ALA A 178 6.59 -11.26 -2.48
N ILE A 179 5.82 -11.54 -1.44
CA ILE A 179 6.26 -11.71 -0.04
C ILE A 179 5.55 -12.90 0.58
N ARG A 180 6.17 -13.53 1.57
CA ARG A 180 5.64 -14.67 2.32
C ARG A 180 5.74 -14.41 3.82
N VAL A 181 4.87 -15.04 4.61
CA VAL A 181 5.01 -15.05 6.06
C VAL A 181 6.36 -15.68 6.43
N GLY A 182 7.13 -14.99 7.24
CA GLY A 182 8.50 -15.37 7.60
C GLY A 182 9.59 -14.64 6.81
N ASP A 183 9.26 -13.97 5.69
CA ASP A 183 10.24 -13.17 4.96
C ASP A 183 10.73 -11.99 5.80
N VAL A 184 12.01 -11.67 5.64
CA VAL A 184 12.61 -10.46 6.19
C VAL A 184 12.62 -9.40 5.10
N VAL A 185 12.00 -8.27 5.39
CA VAL A 185 11.85 -7.16 4.44
C VAL A 185 12.32 -5.84 5.05
N ASP A 186 12.84 -4.98 4.20
CA ASP A 186 13.08 -3.57 4.50
C ASP A 186 12.15 -2.70 3.66
N MET A 187 11.35 -1.89 4.34
CA MET A 187 10.42 -0.95 3.75
C MET A 187 10.73 0.44 4.28
N GLU A 188 11.27 1.32 3.43
CA GLU A 188 11.59 2.72 3.79
C GLU A 188 12.50 2.84 5.02
N GLY A 189 13.45 1.92 5.20
CA GLY A 189 14.35 1.86 6.36
C GLY A 189 13.73 1.17 7.59
N VAL A 190 12.53 0.62 7.46
CA VAL A 190 11.90 -0.19 8.50
C VAL A 190 12.14 -1.68 8.23
N PHE A 191 13.06 -2.24 8.98
CA PHE A 191 13.46 -3.63 8.88
C PHE A 191 12.61 -4.52 9.79
N GLY A 192 12.01 -5.58 9.23
CA GLY A 192 11.16 -6.48 9.99
C GLY A 192 10.84 -7.80 9.31
N THR A 193 10.32 -8.74 10.07
CA THR A 193 9.85 -10.04 9.57
C THR A 193 8.34 -9.99 9.33
N VAL A 194 7.88 -10.47 8.18
CA VAL A 194 6.46 -10.60 7.86
C VAL A 194 5.81 -11.61 8.80
N GLU A 195 4.95 -11.14 9.70
CA GLU A 195 4.24 -11.98 10.69
C GLU A 195 2.89 -12.46 10.14
N GLU A 196 2.17 -11.59 9.44
CA GLU A 196 0.84 -11.89 8.90
C GLU A 196 0.57 -11.11 7.60
N ILE A 197 -0.07 -11.76 6.65
CA ILE A 197 -0.57 -11.13 5.42
C ILE A 197 -2.10 -11.33 5.39
N THR A 198 -2.82 -10.21 5.47
CA THR A 198 -4.29 -10.18 5.32
C THR A 198 -4.68 -9.57 3.97
N LEU A 199 -5.95 -9.59 3.64
CA LEU A 199 -6.43 -8.93 2.40
C LEU A 199 -6.23 -7.41 2.40
N SER A 200 -6.19 -6.76 3.56
CA SER A 200 -6.09 -5.31 3.65
C SER A 200 -4.77 -4.80 4.22
N ASN A 201 -4.05 -5.63 4.94
CA ASN A 201 -2.85 -5.24 5.68
C ASN A 201 -1.79 -6.35 5.69
N VAL A 202 -0.52 -5.94 5.76
CA VAL A 202 0.63 -6.78 6.07
C VAL A 202 1.18 -6.33 7.42
N VAL A 203 1.47 -7.28 8.31
CA VAL A 203 2.02 -7.01 9.64
C VAL A 203 3.48 -7.42 9.66
N LEU A 204 4.37 -6.47 9.94
CA LEU A 204 5.79 -6.71 10.15
C LEU A 204 6.09 -6.71 11.64
N LYS A 205 6.76 -7.74 12.11
CA LYS A 205 7.35 -7.83 13.45
C LYS A 205 8.76 -7.24 13.40
N LEU A 206 8.98 -6.15 14.14
CA LEU A 206 10.27 -5.49 14.24
C LEU A 206 11.17 -6.20 15.26
N TRP A 207 12.46 -5.90 15.23
CA TRP A 207 13.48 -6.45 16.13
C TRP A 207 13.20 -6.17 17.62
N ASP A 208 12.54 -5.04 17.94
CA ASP A 208 12.17 -4.63 19.29
C ASP A 208 10.82 -5.19 19.78
N GLY A 209 10.20 -6.08 19.00
CA GLY A 209 8.92 -6.70 19.31
C GLY A 209 7.69 -5.87 18.94
N ARG A 210 7.86 -4.62 18.46
CA ARG A 210 6.76 -3.83 17.92
C ARG A 210 6.25 -4.46 16.61
N ARG A 211 5.00 -4.17 16.28
CA ARG A 211 4.37 -4.56 15.04
C ARG A 211 4.05 -3.33 14.22
N MET A 212 4.59 -3.29 13.02
CA MET A 212 4.26 -2.28 12.02
C MET A 212 3.17 -2.84 11.11
N VAL A 213 2.08 -2.11 10.94
CA VAL A 213 0.95 -2.53 10.10
C VAL A 213 0.90 -1.64 8.87
N TYR A 214 1.21 -2.22 7.72
CA TYR A 214 1.14 -1.55 6.43
C TYR A 214 -0.13 -1.92 5.69
N PRO A 215 -0.79 -0.98 4.98
CA PRO A 215 -1.81 -1.33 4.00
C PRO A 215 -1.22 -2.24 2.92
N SER A 216 -1.97 -3.26 2.47
CA SER A 216 -1.47 -4.19 1.43
C SER A 216 -1.06 -3.49 0.14
N SER A 217 -1.75 -2.38 -0.21
CA SER A 217 -1.41 -1.56 -1.38
C SER A 217 -0.01 -0.96 -1.31
N HIS A 218 0.55 -0.74 -0.13
CA HIS A 218 1.89 -0.20 0.04
C HIS A 218 2.95 -1.12 -0.60
N PHE A 219 2.85 -2.42 -0.38
CA PHE A 219 3.73 -3.44 -0.98
C PHE A 219 3.56 -3.64 -2.49
N THR A 220 2.47 -3.16 -3.08
CA THR A 220 2.25 -3.25 -4.53
C THR A 220 2.57 -1.97 -5.28
N THR A 221 2.69 -0.84 -4.57
CA THR A 221 2.91 0.48 -5.18
C THR A 221 4.27 1.08 -4.84
N GLN A 222 4.90 0.67 -3.74
CA GLN A 222 6.22 1.13 -3.33
C GLN A 222 7.26 0.02 -3.47
N PRO A 223 8.50 0.35 -3.84
CA PRO A 223 9.59 -0.61 -3.84
C PRO A 223 9.94 -0.99 -2.39
N PHE A 224 10.32 -2.23 -2.21
CA PHE A 224 10.82 -2.75 -0.94
C PHE A 224 11.92 -3.78 -1.20
N GLU A 225 12.81 -4.00 -0.23
CA GLU A 225 13.83 -5.03 -0.28
C GLU A 225 13.31 -6.30 0.42
N ASN A 226 13.42 -7.44 -0.23
CA ASN A 226 13.15 -8.75 0.36
C ASN A 226 14.47 -9.51 0.48
N TRP A 227 14.94 -9.68 1.70
CA TRP A 227 16.25 -10.25 2.01
C TRP A 227 16.26 -11.78 2.07
N THR A 228 15.08 -12.41 2.00
CA THR A 228 14.94 -13.88 2.14
C THR A 228 14.24 -14.55 0.95
N ARG A 229 13.91 -13.78 -0.09
CA ARG A 229 13.11 -14.26 -1.23
C ARG A 229 13.70 -15.46 -1.97
N VAL A 230 15.01 -15.49 -2.19
CA VAL A 230 15.73 -16.53 -2.94
C VAL A 230 16.56 -17.41 -2.02
N GLY A 231 16.99 -16.88 -0.89
CA GLY A 231 17.80 -17.50 0.14
C GLY A 231 17.95 -16.56 1.31
N SER A 232 18.42 -17.05 2.43
CA SER A 232 18.69 -16.23 3.61
C SER A 232 20.07 -15.60 3.63
N GLU A 233 20.94 -16.02 2.70
CA GLU A 233 22.33 -15.59 2.60
C GLU A 233 22.42 -14.17 2.06
N VAL A 234 23.08 -13.30 2.80
CA VAL A 234 23.16 -11.87 2.50
C VAL A 234 24.58 -11.34 2.67
N SER A 235 24.92 -10.33 1.88
CA SER A 235 26.18 -9.57 2.02
C SER A 235 25.87 -8.18 2.54
N GLY A 236 26.75 -7.65 3.38
CA GLY A 236 26.60 -6.31 3.94
C GLY A 236 27.92 -5.54 3.94
N VAL A 237 27.80 -4.27 4.24
CA VAL A 237 28.91 -3.32 4.17
C VAL A 237 29.14 -2.68 5.53
N VAL A 238 30.39 -2.53 5.91
CA VAL A 238 30.85 -1.70 7.02
C VAL A 238 31.73 -0.60 6.43
N GLU A 239 31.33 0.65 6.62
CA GLU A 239 32.11 1.80 6.17
C GLU A 239 32.78 2.47 7.36
N LEU A 240 34.02 2.90 7.17
CA LEU A 240 34.83 3.66 8.12
C LEU A 240 35.60 4.76 7.38
N ASP A 241 35.63 5.95 7.96
CA ASP A 241 36.47 7.06 7.51
C ASP A 241 37.74 7.06 8.33
N VAL A 242 38.88 7.01 7.63
CA VAL A 242 40.24 6.88 8.22
C VAL A 242 41.17 7.97 7.69
N ASP A 243 42.31 8.20 8.38
CA ASP A 243 43.33 9.14 7.89
C ASP A 243 44.12 8.54 6.70
N TRP A 244 44.67 9.39 5.86
CA TRP A 244 45.48 9.02 4.69
C TRP A 244 46.72 8.17 5.02
N ARG A 245 47.19 8.20 6.26
CA ARG A 245 48.34 7.45 6.72
C ARG A 245 48.06 6.01 7.10
N VAL A 246 46.76 5.61 7.05
CA VAL A 246 46.36 4.27 7.42
C VAL A 246 47.00 3.22 6.49
N PRO A 247 47.62 2.16 7.03
CA PRO A 247 48.08 1.06 6.21
C PRO A 247 46.92 0.14 5.82
N VAL A 248 46.32 0.39 4.65
CA VAL A 248 45.10 -0.34 4.19
C VAL A 248 45.34 -1.86 4.12
N ASP A 249 46.56 -2.30 3.78
CA ASP A 249 46.90 -3.73 3.72
C ASP A 249 46.89 -4.40 5.10
N ALA A 250 47.27 -3.67 6.17
CA ALA A 250 47.15 -4.17 7.54
C ALA A 250 45.67 -4.35 7.93
N LEU A 251 44.80 -3.44 7.52
CA LEU A 251 43.33 -3.57 7.75
C LEU A 251 42.75 -4.76 6.97
N ARG A 252 43.20 -5.02 5.74
CA ARG A 252 42.80 -6.21 4.96
C ARG A 252 43.18 -7.50 5.67
N ALA A 253 44.43 -7.60 6.14
CA ALA A 253 44.92 -8.76 6.87
C ALA A 253 44.12 -8.96 8.17
N ARG A 254 43.84 -7.86 8.91
CA ARG A 254 43.09 -7.91 10.15
C ARG A 254 41.66 -8.38 9.90
N LEU A 255 40.97 -7.85 8.87
CA LEU A 255 39.63 -8.29 8.49
C LEU A 255 39.58 -9.80 8.20
N THR A 256 40.55 -10.31 7.39
CA THR A 256 40.60 -11.75 7.08
C THR A 256 40.80 -12.59 8.34
N GLN A 257 41.72 -12.21 9.23
CA GLN A 257 41.95 -12.88 10.49
C GLN A 257 40.74 -12.92 11.39
N LEU A 258 40.01 -11.80 11.49
CA LEU A 258 38.78 -11.71 12.26
C LEU A 258 37.71 -12.66 11.73
N LEU A 259 37.47 -12.63 10.40
CA LEU A 259 36.46 -13.45 9.75
C LEU A 259 36.72 -14.94 9.91
N GLU A 260 38.01 -15.39 9.82
CA GLU A 260 38.37 -16.77 10.05
C GLU A 260 38.18 -17.22 11.51
N SER A 261 38.11 -16.28 12.46
CA SER A 261 37.93 -16.56 13.90
C SER A 261 36.50 -16.59 14.38
N THR A 262 35.50 -16.22 13.54
CA THR A 262 34.10 -16.10 13.91
C THR A 262 33.22 -17.07 13.14
N ASP A 263 32.19 -17.62 13.81
CA ASP A 263 31.15 -18.46 13.19
C ASP A 263 30.05 -17.66 12.46
N LEU A 264 30.07 -16.33 12.56
CA LEU A 264 29.07 -15.44 11.92
C LEU A 264 29.31 -15.33 10.42
N TRP A 265 30.56 -15.48 9.97
CA TRP A 265 30.92 -15.45 8.55
C TRP A 265 30.58 -16.78 7.89
N ASP A 266 29.98 -16.71 6.69
CA ASP A 266 29.61 -17.90 5.92
C ASP A 266 30.68 -18.40 4.95
N GLY A 267 31.82 -17.72 4.85
CA GLY A 267 32.95 -18.11 4.02
C GLY A 267 32.82 -17.74 2.54
N ARG A 268 31.77 -17.08 2.09
CA ARG A 268 31.52 -16.81 0.66
C ARG A 268 32.27 -15.60 0.14
N GLU A 269 32.10 -14.46 0.79
CA GLU A 269 32.61 -13.18 0.29
C GLU A 269 33.16 -12.31 1.42
N HIS A 270 34.36 -11.77 1.19
CA HIS A 270 34.89 -10.66 1.96
C HIS A 270 35.82 -9.80 1.11
N ALA A 271 35.81 -8.49 1.33
CA ALA A 271 36.71 -7.56 0.68
C ALA A 271 36.88 -6.30 1.54
N LEU A 272 38.05 -5.68 1.53
CA LEU A 272 38.24 -4.35 2.07
C LEU A 272 38.80 -3.45 0.97
N GLN A 273 38.08 -2.42 0.63
CA GLN A 273 38.31 -1.53 -0.50
C GLN A 273 38.32 -0.07 -0.05
N VAL A 274 39.14 0.74 -0.68
CA VAL A 274 39.01 2.20 -0.59
C VAL A 274 37.96 2.63 -1.61
N THR A 275 36.90 3.31 -1.15
CA THR A 275 35.77 3.75 -2.00
C THR A 275 35.78 5.24 -2.29
N ASP A 276 36.42 6.03 -1.41
CA ASP A 276 36.56 7.46 -1.59
C ASP A 276 37.83 7.98 -0.87
N ALA A 277 38.38 9.09 -1.34
CA ALA A 277 39.57 9.71 -0.77
C ALA A 277 39.50 11.24 -0.95
N THR A 278 38.44 11.84 -0.40
CA THR A 278 38.14 13.28 -0.50
C THR A 278 37.99 13.93 0.88
N GLY A 279 38.03 15.25 0.96
CA GLY A 279 37.79 15.99 2.19
C GLY A 279 38.77 15.75 3.34
N GLY A 280 39.96 15.24 3.05
CA GLY A 280 41.01 14.96 4.07
C GLY A 280 40.85 13.62 4.77
N VAL A 281 39.94 12.76 4.32
CA VAL A 281 39.73 11.41 4.84
C VAL A 281 39.76 10.38 3.70
N VAL A 282 40.04 9.14 4.05
CA VAL A 282 39.94 7.96 3.17
C VAL A 282 38.78 7.12 3.66
N ARG A 283 37.80 6.91 2.81
CA ARG A 283 36.67 6.02 3.11
C ARG A 283 37.00 4.61 2.70
N ILE A 284 36.98 3.71 3.66
CA ILE A 284 37.14 2.28 3.44
C ILE A 284 35.82 1.58 3.59
N ARG A 285 35.61 0.56 2.77
CA ARG A 285 34.42 -0.29 2.78
C ARG A 285 34.85 -1.74 2.95
N ALA A 286 34.44 -2.36 4.07
CA ALA A 286 34.51 -3.80 4.26
C ALA A 286 33.22 -4.44 3.83
N VAL A 287 33.26 -5.34 2.85
CA VAL A 287 32.14 -6.19 2.41
C VAL A 287 32.28 -7.52 3.12
N VAL A 288 31.22 -8.03 3.70
CA VAL A 288 31.18 -9.33 4.38
C VAL A 288 29.85 -10.03 4.11
N SER A 289 29.85 -11.36 4.02
CA SER A 289 28.67 -12.19 3.82
C SER A 289 28.35 -13.00 5.07
N ALA A 290 27.04 -13.28 5.25
CA ALA A 290 26.56 -14.12 6.35
C ALA A 290 25.39 -14.99 5.91
N ARG A 291 25.08 -16.04 6.67
CA ARG A 291 24.03 -17.02 6.38
C ARG A 291 22.61 -16.44 6.46
N ASN A 292 22.43 -15.39 7.22
CA ASN A 292 21.14 -14.71 7.38
C ASN A 292 21.35 -13.26 7.84
N SER A 293 20.26 -12.48 7.83
CA SER A 293 20.26 -11.06 8.19
C SER A 293 20.63 -10.77 9.64
N GLY A 294 20.32 -11.68 10.57
CA GLY A 294 20.70 -11.56 11.98
C GLY A 294 22.20 -11.72 12.15
N ASP A 295 22.77 -12.82 11.64
CA ASP A 295 24.23 -13.06 11.66
C ASP A 295 24.97 -11.92 10.96
N LEU A 296 24.40 -11.36 9.86
CA LEU A 296 25.01 -10.23 9.16
C LEU A 296 25.05 -8.97 10.02
N TRP A 297 23.98 -8.68 10.75
CA TRP A 297 23.95 -7.52 11.65
C TRP A 297 25.05 -7.63 12.70
N ASP A 298 25.11 -8.79 13.37
CA ASP A 298 26.10 -9.04 14.44
C ASP A 298 27.52 -9.03 13.86
N LEU A 299 27.75 -9.62 12.68
CA LEU A 299 29.03 -9.61 11.99
C LEU A 299 29.47 -8.18 11.65
N ARG A 300 28.56 -7.34 11.16
CA ARG A 300 28.88 -5.92 10.86
C ARG A 300 29.25 -5.13 12.11
N CYS A 301 28.60 -5.39 13.24
CA CYS A 301 28.96 -4.80 14.54
C CYS A 301 30.35 -5.28 14.97
N LEU A 302 30.60 -6.58 14.93
CA LEU A 302 31.89 -7.18 15.29
C LEU A 302 33.03 -6.62 14.45
N VAL A 303 32.87 -6.58 13.12
CA VAL A 303 33.88 -6.03 12.19
C VAL A 303 34.17 -4.56 12.48
N ARG A 304 33.12 -3.77 12.74
CA ARG A 304 33.29 -2.34 13.05
C ARG A 304 34.03 -2.13 14.36
N GLU A 305 33.67 -2.86 15.38
CA GLU A 305 34.31 -2.79 16.71
C GLU A 305 35.76 -3.22 16.66
N ASP A 306 36.07 -4.34 15.98
CA ASP A 306 37.40 -4.86 15.85
C ASP A 306 38.32 -3.93 15.03
N LEU A 307 37.86 -3.43 13.88
CA LEU A 307 38.65 -2.50 13.07
C LEU A 307 38.92 -1.17 13.80
N VAL A 308 37.95 -0.65 14.55
CA VAL A 308 38.14 0.54 15.40
C VAL A 308 39.11 0.27 16.53
N ALA A 309 39.05 -0.89 17.18
CA ALA A 309 40.01 -1.28 18.21
C ALA A 309 41.41 -1.45 17.67
N PHE A 310 41.57 -2.10 16.51
CA PHE A 310 42.82 -2.29 15.80
C PHE A 310 43.47 -0.95 15.44
N LEU A 311 42.71 -0.02 14.85
CA LEU A 311 43.17 1.33 14.55
C LEU A 311 43.66 2.05 15.81
N ARG A 312 42.88 1.99 16.88
CA ARG A 312 43.21 2.70 18.13
C ARG A 312 44.49 2.17 18.78
N HIS A 313 44.73 0.86 18.75
CA HIS A 313 45.86 0.24 19.47
C HIS A 313 47.13 0.10 18.63
N GLU A 314 47.01 -0.27 17.39
CA GLU A 314 48.17 -0.59 16.54
C GLU A 314 48.50 0.50 15.51
N HIS A 315 47.46 1.25 15.08
CA HIS A 315 47.59 2.27 14.02
C HIS A 315 46.90 3.59 14.39
N PRO A 316 47.28 4.24 15.52
CA PRO A 316 46.64 5.47 15.97
C PRO A 316 46.78 6.61 14.95
N GLU A 317 47.76 6.55 14.04
CA GLU A 317 47.91 7.48 12.93
C GLU A 317 46.79 7.37 11.87
N GLY A 318 46.09 6.26 11.86
CA GLY A 318 44.91 6.01 10.99
C GLY A 318 43.63 6.65 11.49
N ILE A 319 43.60 7.19 12.71
CA ILE A 319 42.46 7.92 13.24
C ILE A 319 42.45 9.32 12.63
N VAL A 320 41.27 9.71 12.10
CA VAL A 320 41.10 11.05 11.48
C VAL A 320 41.37 12.13 12.52
N VAL A 321 42.37 12.98 12.22
CA VAL A 321 42.67 14.17 13.02
C VAL A 321 42.35 15.41 12.21
N GLN A 322 41.46 16.24 12.73
CA GLN A 322 41.16 17.52 12.10
C GLN A 322 42.30 18.49 12.35
N ARG A 323 43.10 18.77 11.31
CA ARG A 323 44.22 19.72 11.37
C ARG A 323 43.64 21.11 11.09
N MET A 324 43.49 21.93 12.12
CA MET A 324 43.28 23.37 11.95
C MET A 324 44.66 24.01 11.79
N VAL A 325 44.96 24.53 10.62
CA VAL A 325 46.05 25.46 10.44
C VAL A 325 45.53 26.82 10.85
N ASP A 326 45.90 27.29 12.05
CA ASP A 326 45.70 28.66 12.43
C ASP A 326 46.49 29.55 11.46
N GLY A 327 45.81 30.07 10.47
CA GLY A 327 46.36 31.09 9.59
C GLY A 327 46.46 32.40 10.32
N HIS A 328 47.37 32.46 11.31
CA HIS A 328 47.86 33.75 11.73
C HIS A 328 48.83 34.22 10.65
N PRO A 329 48.55 35.25 9.87
CA PRO A 329 49.60 35.87 9.07
C PRO A 329 50.67 36.28 10.06
N ALA A 330 51.90 35.74 9.88
CA ALA A 330 53.07 36.24 10.54
C ALA A 330 53.07 37.76 10.31
N HIS A 331 52.82 38.51 11.36
CA HIS A 331 53.04 39.95 11.36
C HIS A 331 54.55 40.10 11.23
N ASP A 332 54.99 40.43 10.03
CA ASP A 332 56.35 40.85 9.77
C ASP A 332 56.54 42.20 10.48
N ASP A 333 56.84 42.14 11.77
CA ASP A 333 57.43 43.27 12.50
C ASP A 333 58.90 43.43 12.08
N ALA A 334 59.14 44.18 11.03
CA ALA A 334 60.40 44.88 10.84
C ALA A 334 60.40 45.73 9.56
N ALA A 335 59.99 46.95 9.68
CA ALA A 335 60.62 48.02 8.88
C ALA A 335 60.66 49.27 9.71
N PRO A 336 61.89 49.87 9.89
CA PRO A 336 62.04 51.08 10.68
C PRO A 336 61.53 52.32 9.97
N ALA A 337 61.00 53.21 10.77
CA ALA A 337 60.57 54.55 10.38
C ALA A 337 61.63 55.29 9.59
N SER A 338 61.25 55.87 8.48
CA SER A 338 61.94 57.01 7.88
C SER A 338 60.99 58.21 7.91
N GLU A 339 61.41 59.20 8.68
CA GLU A 339 60.89 60.60 8.74
C GLU A 339 60.98 61.24 7.36
N GLY A 340 59.95 62.10 7.06
CA GLY A 340 60.04 63.03 5.94
C GLY A 340 58.71 63.60 5.57
N SER A 341 58.31 64.64 6.32
CA SER A 341 58.03 66.01 5.89
C SER A 341 57.06 66.25 4.76
N ASP A 342 55.98 66.90 5.16
CA ASP A 342 55.47 68.18 4.66
C ASP A 342 54.34 68.28 3.63
N ALA A 343 53.34 68.98 4.06
CA ALA A 343 52.51 70.02 3.40
C ALA A 343 51.56 69.65 2.27
N GLY A 344 50.31 70.04 2.52
CA GLY A 344 49.44 70.47 1.40
C GLY A 344 47.94 70.24 1.59
N ALA A 345 47.35 71.31 2.11
CA ALA A 345 45.94 71.58 2.23
C ALA A 345 45.13 71.46 0.92
N ARG A 346 43.86 71.09 1.04
CA ARG A 346 42.64 71.78 0.57
C ARG A 346 41.53 70.82 0.26
N ASP A 347 40.50 70.97 1.01
CA ASP A 347 39.13 71.42 0.66
C ASP A 347 38.37 70.67 -0.43
N GLY A 348 37.17 70.26 -0.06
CA GLY A 348 36.05 70.02 -0.98
C GLY A 348 35.06 68.94 -0.55
N ASP A 349 34.18 69.30 0.33
CA ASP A 349 32.82 68.78 0.51
C ASP A 349 31.91 69.34 -0.60
N PRO A 350 30.66 68.99 -0.84
CA PRO A 350 29.87 67.84 -0.46
C PRO A 350 28.97 67.26 -1.60
N THR A 351 28.04 66.46 -1.19
CA THR A 351 26.66 66.16 -1.73
C THR A 351 26.44 65.02 -2.67
N GLY A 352 25.42 64.29 -2.26
CA GLY A 352 24.33 63.79 -3.12
C GLY A 352 24.05 62.32 -3.02
N GLU A 353 23.19 61.96 -2.14
CA GLU A 353 21.80 61.46 -2.34
C GLU A 353 21.59 60.07 -3.01
N SER A 354 20.79 59.36 -2.30
CA SER A 354 19.66 58.47 -2.70
C SER A 354 19.93 56.97 -2.93
N GLY A 355 19.31 56.19 -2.02
CA GLY A 355 18.92 54.80 -2.27
C GLY A 355 17.73 54.74 -3.24
N PRO A 356 16.90 53.68 -3.32
CA PRO A 356 16.84 52.43 -2.59
C PRO A 356 16.53 51.20 -3.48
N ASP A 357 16.11 50.12 -2.80
CA ASP A 357 15.36 48.93 -3.31
C ASP A 357 16.15 47.83 -4.01
N GLY A 358 16.02 46.60 -3.62
CA GLY A 358 14.92 45.78 -3.30
C GLY A 358 15.22 44.30 -3.60
N SER A 359 14.60 43.42 -2.84
CA SER A 359 14.40 41.97 -3.14
C SER A 359 15.62 41.05 -3.01
N GLY A 360 15.76 40.16 -2.05
CA GLY A 360 14.80 39.14 -1.69
C GLY A 360 15.03 37.85 -2.51
N VAL A 361 15.97 36.98 -2.07
CA VAL A 361 15.94 35.57 -2.53
C VAL A 361 16.27 34.67 -1.35
N ALA A 362 15.31 33.80 -1.09
CA ALA A 362 15.27 32.79 -0.07
C ALA A 362 16.37 31.76 -0.19
N ALA A 363 16.98 31.39 0.92
CA ALA A 363 17.80 30.24 1.10
C ALA A 363 16.92 28.97 1.09
N ARG A 364 17.26 27.99 0.27
CA ARG A 364 16.81 26.61 0.38
C ARG A 364 17.85 25.82 1.12
N GLU A 365 17.50 25.29 2.27
CA GLU A 365 18.20 24.20 2.94
C GLU A 365 18.01 22.90 2.16
N PRO A 366 19.03 22.04 2.04
CA PRO A 366 18.89 20.65 1.66
C PRO A 366 18.81 19.77 2.92
N ARG A 367 17.84 18.88 2.88
CA ARG A 367 17.75 17.73 3.80
C ARG A 367 18.74 16.66 3.39
#